data_9aa40fa0bec676727220bbe3f534aa3c
#
_entry.id   9aa40fa0bec676727220bbe3f534aa3c
#
_cell.length_a   1.000
_cell.length_b   1.000
_cell.length_c   1.000
_cell.angle_alpha   90.00
_cell.angle_beta   90.00
_cell.angle_gamma   90.00
#
_symmetry.space_group_name_H-M   'P 1'
#
loop_
_entity.id
_entity.type
_entity.pdbx_description
1 polymer ?
#
loop_
_entity_poly.entity_id
_entity_poly.type
_entity_poly.pdbx_seq_one_letter_code
_entity_poly.pdbx_strand_id
1 'polypeptide(L)'
;TWTYNSPEPHFGRTYGGYSTHIVVDQDFVLKIPENIDVRGAAPLLCAGITTWSPLKHWKVGRKDRVGVVGLGGLGHMGIKFANALGAHVVMITRSPDKASDAEALGAHEVLISTDAKAMQAQANSFDFILNTIPVGHEMDPYIGLLKIDATMVLVGAVEPLKPFHGGGIMMGRKRIAGSLIGGIAETQEMLDFCGKHNIVCDVEMIGMPQINEAYERVVASDVKYRFVIDMQSLKE
;
A
#
# COMPACT_ATOMS: atom_id res chain seq x y z
N THR A 1 -7.06 -22.15 -7.96
CA THR A 1 -5.58 -22.18 -7.99
C THR A 1 -5.06 -20.76 -7.76
N TRP A 2 -4.17 -20.58 -6.81
CA TRP A 2 -3.51 -19.31 -6.58
C TRP A 2 -2.39 -19.09 -7.62
N THR A 3 -2.13 -17.84 -7.98
CA THR A 3 -1.06 -17.51 -8.93
C THR A 3 0.34 -17.84 -8.40
N TYR A 4 0.54 -17.73 -7.08
CA TYR A 4 1.81 -18.04 -6.42
C TYR A 4 1.66 -19.23 -5.48
N ASN A 5 2.64 -20.11 -5.53
CA ASN A 5 2.85 -21.26 -4.61
C ASN A 5 1.63 -22.15 -4.39
N SER A 6 0.75 -22.27 -5.36
CA SER A 6 -0.39 -23.19 -5.34
C SER A 6 0.00 -24.55 -5.94
N PRO A 7 -0.46 -25.68 -5.37
CA PRO A 7 -0.31 -26.97 -6.01
C PRO A 7 -0.88 -26.96 -7.43
N GLU A 8 -0.12 -27.45 -8.39
CA GLU A 8 -0.53 -27.54 -9.78
C GLU A 8 -0.13 -28.92 -10.33
N PRO A 9 -1.08 -29.70 -10.91
CA PRO A 9 -0.84 -31.09 -11.29
C PRO A 9 0.23 -31.29 -12.36
N HIS A 10 0.44 -30.31 -13.25
CA HIS A 10 1.36 -30.45 -14.39
C HIS A 10 2.78 -29.96 -14.09
N PHE A 11 2.93 -28.96 -13.21
CA PHE A 11 4.21 -28.28 -12.94
C PHE A 11 4.65 -28.35 -11.47
N GLY A 12 3.87 -29.03 -10.62
CA GLY A 12 4.09 -29.12 -9.18
C GLY A 12 3.60 -27.92 -8.40
N ARG A 13 3.89 -26.70 -8.85
CA ARG A 13 3.38 -25.44 -8.24
C ARG A 13 3.41 -24.28 -9.22
N THR A 14 2.62 -23.24 -8.89
CA THR A 14 2.60 -21.98 -9.63
C THR A 14 3.71 -21.04 -9.17
N TYR A 15 4.34 -20.35 -10.11
CA TYR A 15 5.46 -19.41 -9.88
C TYR A 15 5.09 -17.93 -10.07
N GLY A 16 3.84 -17.65 -10.47
CA GLY A 16 3.36 -16.28 -10.67
C GLY A 16 4.10 -15.54 -11.78
N GLY A 17 4.54 -14.32 -11.47
CA GLY A 17 5.23 -13.43 -12.39
C GLY A 17 6.70 -13.82 -12.70
N TYR A 18 7.25 -14.82 -12.02
CA TYR A 18 8.60 -15.31 -12.30
C TYR A 18 8.60 -16.31 -13.47
N SER A 19 8.11 -15.86 -14.60
CA SER A 19 8.04 -16.65 -15.83
C SER A 19 8.05 -15.74 -17.04
N THR A 20 8.51 -16.25 -18.19
CA THR A 20 8.52 -15.50 -19.45
C THR A 20 7.16 -15.46 -20.13
N HIS A 21 6.31 -16.44 -19.83
CA HIS A 21 4.97 -16.59 -20.40
C HIS A 21 4.00 -17.08 -19.34
N ILE A 22 2.75 -16.68 -19.48
CA ILE A 22 1.65 -17.18 -18.66
C ILE A 22 0.42 -17.38 -19.55
N VAL A 23 -0.37 -18.40 -19.25
CA VAL A 23 -1.68 -18.63 -19.86
C VAL A 23 -2.73 -18.46 -18.77
N VAL A 24 -3.64 -17.53 -18.99
CA VAL A 24 -4.73 -17.23 -18.06
C VAL A 24 -6.04 -17.09 -18.80
N ASP A 25 -7.15 -17.29 -18.11
CA ASP A 25 -8.47 -17.00 -18.63
C ASP A 25 -8.60 -15.49 -18.91
N GLN A 26 -9.25 -15.16 -20.02
CA GLN A 26 -9.43 -13.78 -20.47
C GLN A 26 -10.12 -12.88 -19.43
N ASP A 27 -10.94 -13.44 -18.56
CA ASP A 27 -11.67 -12.72 -17.52
C ASP A 27 -10.73 -12.17 -16.43
N PHE A 28 -9.48 -12.63 -16.39
CA PHE A 28 -8.42 -12.14 -15.48
C PHE A 28 -7.43 -11.16 -16.16
N VAL A 29 -7.67 -10.81 -17.44
CA VAL A 29 -6.81 -9.88 -18.17
C VAL A 29 -7.32 -8.46 -18.02
N LEU A 30 -6.43 -7.55 -17.63
CA LEU A 30 -6.72 -6.13 -17.45
C LEU A 30 -6.02 -5.29 -18.54
N LYS A 31 -6.59 -4.12 -18.82
CA LYS A 31 -6.00 -3.15 -19.75
C LYS A 31 -5.20 -2.11 -18.98
N ILE A 32 -3.94 -2.00 -19.30
CA ILE A 32 -3.09 -0.91 -18.79
C ILE A 32 -3.28 0.30 -19.71
N PRO A 33 -3.60 1.51 -19.18
CA PRO A 33 -3.70 2.73 -19.97
C PRO A 33 -2.40 3.02 -20.73
N GLU A 34 -2.50 3.41 -22.00
CA GLU A 34 -1.35 3.60 -22.89
C GLU A 34 -0.43 4.75 -22.45
N ASN A 35 -0.97 5.71 -21.69
CA ASN A 35 -0.24 6.90 -21.25
C ASN A 35 0.57 6.71 -19.97
N ILE A 36 0.51 5.57 -19.30
CA ILE A 36 1.32 5.30 -18.11
C ILE A 36 2.51 4.39 -18.41
N ASP A 37 3.63 4.66 -17.73
CA ASP A 37 4.83 3.85 -17.87
C ASP A 37 4.59 2.42 -17.33
N VAL A 38 4.75 1.42 -18.18
CA VAL A 38 4.53 0.01 -17.83
C VAL A 38 5.43 -0.47 -16.69
N ARG A 39 6.62 0.14 -16.53
CA ARG A 39 7.54 -0.17 -15.42
C ARG A 39 6.90 0.18 -14.07
N GLY A 40 6.34 1.38 -13.97
CA GLY A 40 5.61 1.80 -12.78
C GLY A 40 4.19 1.23 -12.67
N ALA A 41 3.63 0.69 -13.77
CA ALA A 41 2.33 0.05 -13.78
C ALA A 41 2.34 -1.36 -13.17
N ALA A 42 3.43 -2.12 -13.32
CA ALA A 42 3.51 -3.49 -12.83
C ALA A 42 3.15 -3.63 -11.33
N PRO A 43 3.70 -2.82 -10.39
CA PRO A 43 3.33 -2.93 -9.00
C PRO A 43 1.93 -2.37 -8.65
N LEU A 44 1.25 -1.67 -9.57
CA LEU A 44 -0.13 -1.22 -9.35
C LEU A 44 -1.07 -2.41 -9.13
N LEU A 45 -0.81 -3.53 -9.80
CA LEU A 45 -1.59 -4.77 -9.68
C LEU A 45 -1.45 -5.47 -8.31
N CYS A 46 -0.63 -4.94 -7.42
CA CYS A 46 -0.47 -5.38 -6.04
C CYS A 46 -0.60 -4.18 -5.08
N ALA A 47 0.44 -3.33 -5.01
CA ALA A 47 0.47 -2.20 -4.10
C ALA A 47 -0.61 -1.16 -4.43
N GLY A 48 -0.90 -0.95 -5.70
CA GLY A 48 -1.95 -0.05 -6.15
C GLY A 48 -3.31 -0.50 -5.66
N ILE A 49 -3.77 -1.67 -6.09
CA ILE A 49 -5.11 -2.16 -5.73
C ILE A 49 -5.28 -2.36 -4.23
N THR A 50 -4.25 -2.81 -3.51
CA THR A 50 -4.31 -3.02 -2.06
C THR A 50 -4.58 -1.71 -1.30
N THR A 51 -4.08 -0.59 -1.79
CA THR A 51 -4.30 0.73 -1.15
C THR A 51 -5.50 1.47 -1.73
N TRP A 52 -5.83 1.26 -2.99
CA TRP A 52 -7.00 1.81 -3.65
C TRP A 52 -8.31 1.28 -3.08
N SER A 53 -8.45 -0.05 -2.99
CA SER A 53 -9.68 -0.71 -2.58
C SER A 53 -10.25 -0.16 -1.25
N PRO A 54 -9.48 -0.09 -0.14
CA PRO A 54 -10.01 0.47 1.10
C PRO A 54 -10.34 1.96 0.99
N LEU A 55 -9.54 2.77 0.28
CA LEU A 55 -9.84 4.20 0.11
C LEU A 55 -11.18 4.39 -0.61
N LYS A 56 -11.47 3.59 -1.62
CA LYS A 56 -12.75 3.61 -2.34
C LYS A 56 -13.90 3.07 -1.50
N HIS A 57 -13.72 1.91 -0.84
CA HIS A 57 -14.74 1.26 -0.03
C HIS A 57 -15.26 2.19 1.08
N TRP A 58 -14.35 2.85 1.79
CA TRP A 58 -14.69 3.82 2.85
C TRP A 58 -14.95 5.24 2.34
N LYS A 59 -14.99 5.42 1.00
CA LYS A 59 -15.36 6.67 0.32
C LYS A 59 -14.49 7.86 0.73
N VAL A 60 -13.20 7.60 0.88
CA VAL A 60 -12.22 8.64 1.19
C VAL A 60 -12.23 9.74 0.11
N GLY A 61 -12.21 11.02 0.52
CA GLY A 61 -12.26 12.16 -0.38
C GLY A 61 -11.92 13.50 0.29
N ARG A 62 -12.30 14.58 -0.35
CA ARG A 62 -11.87 15.97 -0.05
C ARG A 62 -12.11 16.47 1.38
N LYS A 63 -13.01 15.84 2.12
CA LYS A 63 -13.35 16.26 3.50
C LYS A 63 -12.58 15.50 4.56
N ASP A 64 -11.85 14.47 4.14
CA ASP A 64 -11.24 13.54 5.05
C ASP A 64 -9.79 13.91 5.34
N ARG A 65 -9.41 13.80 6.59
CA ARG A 65 -8.03 13.77 7.05
C ARG A 65 -7.59 12.31 7.17
N VAL A 66 -6.66 11.92 6.32
CA VAL A 66 -6.22 10.54 6.14
C VAL A 66 -4.82 10.35 6.69
N GLY A 67 -4.67 9.41 7.62
CA GLY A 67 -3.36 8.94 8.06
C GLY A 67 -2.89 7.76 7.24
N VAL A 68 -1.67 7.82 6.70
CA VAL A 68 -1.01 6.67 6.08
C VAL A 68 0.16 6.25 6.97
N VAL A 69 0.07 5.07 7.56
CA VAL A 69 1.07 4.57 8.51
C VAL A 69 2.06 3.68 7.79
N GLY A 70 3.33 4.09 7.79
CA GLY A 70 4.43 3.41 7.11
C GLY A 70 4.68 3.93 5.68
N LEU A 71 5.93 4.23 5.36
CA LEU A 71 6.36 4.61 4.00
C LEU A 71 7.24 3.50 3.40
N GLY A 72 6.60 2.66 2.66
CA GLY A 72 7.18 1.55 1.91
C GLY A 72 6.36 1.29 0.65
N GLY A 73 6.45 0.06 0.12
CA GLY A 73 5.78 -0.31 -1.13
C GLY A 73 4.26 -0.14 -1.15
N LEU A 74 3.56 -0.18 -0.01
CA LEU A 74 2.13 0.14 0.09
C LEU A 74 1.91 1.62 0.42
N GLY A 75 2.64 2.13 1.42
CA GLY A 75 2.41 3.49 1.93
C GLY A 75 2.58 4.58 0.87
N HIS A 76 3.58 4.46 -0.04
CA HIS A 76 3.76 5.44 -1.10
C HIS A 76 2.54 5.53 -2.03
N MET A 77 1.92 4.38 -2.37
CA MET A 77 0.70 4.36 -3.17
C MET A 77 -0.51 4.87 -2.38
N GLY A 78 -0.60 4.54 -1.08
CA GLY A 78 -1.62 5.09 -0.19
C GLY A 78 -1.62 6.61 -0.15
N ILE A 79 -0.43 7.23 -0.08
CA ILE A 79 -0.27 8.70 -0.13
C ILE A 79 -0.74 9.24 -1.49
N LYS A 80 -0.22 8.69 -2.60
CA LYS A 80 -0.57 9.14 -3.96
C LYS A 80 -2.07 9.06 -4.21
N PHE A 81 -2.72 7.96 -3.87
CA PHE A 81 -4.16 7.80 -4.08
C PHE A 81 -5.00 8.69 -3.16
N ALA A 82 -4.71 8.75 -1.86
CA ALA A 82 -5.46 9.60 -0.94
C ALA A 82 -5.37 11.08 -1.35
N ASN A 83 -4.17 11.54 -1.78
CA ASN A 83 -3.98 12.88 -2.31
C ASN A 83 -4.77 13.10 -3.61
N ALA A 84 -4.71 12.17 -4.56
CA ALA A 84 -5.45 12.28 -5.83
C ALA A 84 -6.98 12.25 -5.65
N LEU A 85 -7.47 11.59 -4.60
CA LEU A 85 -8.89 11.63 -4.18
C LEU A 85 -9.26 12.95 -3.49
N GLY A 86 -8.27 13.80 -3.21
CA GLY A 86 -8.43 15.14 -2.64
C GLY A 86 -8.45 15.19 -1.12
N ALA A 87 -8.09 14.11 -0.42
CA ALA A 87 -8.00 14.07 1.02
C ALA A 87 -6.81 14.88 1.55
N HIS A 88 -6.89 15.33 2.79
CA HIS A 88 -5.73 15.87 3.50
C HIS A 88 -4.90 14.73 4.07
N VAL A 89 -3.74 14.48 3.49
CA VAL A 89 -2.91 13.30 3.77
C VAL A 89 -1.83 13.61 4.79
N VAL A 90 -1.78 12.81 5.85
CA VAL A 90 -0.73 12.86 6.87
C VAL A 90 0.04 11.54 6.84
N MET A 91 1.33 11.62 6.53
CA MET A 91 2.22 10.47 6.64
C MET A 91 2.60 10.23 8.09
N ILE A 92 2.38 9.04 8.62
CA ILE A 92 2.74 8.66 10.00
C ILE A 92 3.93 7.70 9.95
N THR A 93 5.08 8.12 10.46
CA THR A 93 6.34 7.37 10.38
C THR A 93 7.15 7.44 11.67
N ARG A 94 8.02 6.46 11.88
CA ARG A 94 9.04 6.51 12.95
C ARG A 94 10.28 7.30 12.56
N SER A 95 10.51 7.46 11.26
CA SER A 95 11.76 7.96 10.67
C SER A 95 11.58 9.37 10.11
N PRO A 96 12.13 10.41 10.76
CA PRO A 96 12.03 11.80 10.30
C PRO A 96 12.67 12.05 8.93
N ASP A 97 13.68 11.27 8.57
CA ASP A 97 14.38 11.31 7.29
C ASP A 97 13.48 11.00 6.08
N LYS A 98 12.32 10.36 6.31
CA LYS A 98 11.32 10.07 5.27
C LYS A 98 10.37 11.24 4.97
N ALA A 99 10.50 12.37 5.67
CA ALA A 99 9.55 13.48 5.53
C ALA A 99 9.56 14.07 4.11
N SER A 100 10.73 14.38 3.56
CA SER A 100 10.84 14.94 2.20
C SER A 100 10.29 14.01 1.12
N ASP A 101 10.50 12.71 1.28
CA ASP A 101 9.95 11.71 0.35
C ASP A 101 8.42 11.67 0.43
N ALA A 102 7.84 11.72 1.63
CA ALA A 102 6.39 11.73 1.83
C ALA A 102 5.74 12.97 1.22
N GLU A 103 6.34 14.14 1.41
CA GLU A 103 5.87 15.41 0.83
C GLU A 103 5.93 15.37 -0.71
N ALA A 104 7.03 14.85 -1.29
CA ALA A 104 7.17 14.68 -2.74
C ALA A 104 6.11 13.73 -3.33
N LEU A 105 5.62 12.74 -2.56
CA LEU A 105 4.55 11.83 -2.93
C LEU A 105 3.15 12.44 -2.79
N GLY A 106 3.03 13.62 -2.16
CA GLY A 106 1.78 14.33 -1.97
C GLY A 106 1.20 14.28 -0.55
N ALA A 107 1.99 13.91 0.45
CA ALA A 107 1.59 14.11 1.85
C ALA A 107 1.62 15.61 2.19
N HIS A 108 0.61 16.07 2.92
CA HIS A 108 0.50 17.46 3.36
C HIS A 108 1.20 17.72 4.70
N GLU A 109 1.30 16.67 5.52
CA GLU A 109 1.94 16.70 6.82
C GLU A 109 2.68 15.38 7.09
N VAL A 110 3.66 15.44 7.98
CA VAL A 110 4.33 14.26 8.52
C VAL A 110 4.23 14.24 10.03
N LEU A 111 3.74 13.13 10.57
CA LEU A 111 3.61 12.89 12.01
C LEU A 111 4.61 11.81 12.44
N ILE A 112 5.48 12.18 13.37
CA ILE A 112 6.49 11.24 13.90
C ILE A 112 5.87 10.42 15.02
N SER A 113 5.65 9.12 14.77
CA SER A 113 4.94 8.23 15.69
C SER A 113 5.72 7.88 16.97
N THR A 114 7.02 8.15 17.01
CA THR A 114 7.85 8.02 18.22
C THR A 114 7.79 9.24 19.12
N ASP A 115 7.24 10.36 18.66
CA ASP A 115 6.97 11.55 19.49
C ASP A 115 5.56 11.44 20.09
N ALA A 116 5.52 10.99 21.35
CA ALA A 116 4.27 10.80 22.08
C ALA A 116 3.47 12.12 22.24
N LYS A 117 4.14 13.27 22.33
CA LYS A 117 3.46 14.57 22.44
C LYS A 117 2.82 14.96 21.12
N ALA A 118 3.52 14.78 20.01
CA ALA A 118 2.99 15.02 18.67
C ALA A 118 1.79 14.09 18.38
N MET A 119 1.90 12.81 18.72
CA MET A 119 0.81 11.84 18.57
C MET A 119 -0.42 12.26 19.41
N GLN A 120 -0.20 12.63 20.68
CA GLN A 120 -1.29 13.07 21.56
C GLN A 120 -1.96 14.34 21.07
N ALA A 121 -1.22 15.30 20.53
CA ALA A 121 -1.76 16.54 19.95
C ALA A 121 -2.68 16.29 18.75
N GLN A 122 -2.52 15.13 18.08
CA GLN A 122 -3.34 14.71 16.95
C GLN A 122 -4.48 13.73 17.35
N ALA A 123 -4.74 13.55 18.65
CA ALA A 123 -5.81 12.67 19.11
C ALA A 123 -7.17 13.06 18.51
N ASN A 124 -7.96 12.07 18.09
CA ASN A 124 -9.29 12.24 17.51
C ASN A 124 -9.34 13.20 16.29
N SER A 125 -8.32 13.22 15.45
CA SER A 125 -8.23 14.14 14.30
C SER A 125 -8.34 13.46 12.93
N PHE A 126 -8.28 12.13 12.85
CA PHE A 126 -8.31 11.40 11.58
C PHE A 126 -9.67 10.76 11.29
N ASP A 127 -10.15 10.94 10.07
CA ASP A 127 -11.37 10.32 9.54
C ASP A 127 -11.11 8.88 9.07
N PHE A 128 -9.91 8.65 8.57
CA PHE A 128 -9.47 7.35 8.06
C PHE A 128 -7.98 7.15 8.29
N ILE A 129 -7.58 5.94 8.64
CA ILE A 129 -6.17 5.54 8.73
C ILE A 129 -5.93 4.29 7.89
N LEU A 130 -4.98 4.37 6.96
CA LEU A 130 -4.47 3.24 6.20
C LEU A 130 -3.18 2.74 6.87
N ASN A 131 -3.25 1.59 7.54
CA ASN A 131 -2.10 1.01 8.23
C ASN A 131 -1.41 -0.02 7.34
N THR A 132 -0.20 0.30 6.90
CA THR A 132 0.60 -0.52 5.98
C THR A 132 1.76 -1.25 6.65
N ILE A 133 1.83 -1.23 7.99
CA ILE A 133 2.92 -1.88 8.74
C ILE A 133 2.74 -3.39 8.70
N PRO A 134 3.73 -4.16 8.22
CA PRO A 134 3.61 -5.62 8.09
C PRO A 134 3.91 -6.38 9.37
N VAL A 135 4.62 -5.78 10.31
CA VAL A 135 5.08 -6.41 11.56
C VAL A 135 4.17 -6.08 12.74
N GLY A 136 4.24 -6.91 13.78
CA GLY A 136 3.51 -6.67 15.03
C GLY A 136 3.94 -5.35 15.71
N HIS A 137 2.99 -4.45 15.93
CA HIS A 137 3.23 -3.12 16.53
C HIS A 137 2.11 -2.71 17.47
N GLU A 138 2.35 -1.67 18.29
CA GLU A 138 1.33 -1.12 19.18
C GLU A 138 0.22 -0.44 18.35
N MET A 139 -1.03 -0.83 18.62
CA MET A 139 -2.20 -0.33 17.91
C MET A 139 -2.85 0.86 18.63
N ASP A 140 -2.79 0.91 19.96
CA ASP A 140 -3.46 1.93 20.77
C ASP A 140 -3.11 3.38 20.38
N PRO A 141 -1.83 3.72 20.08
CA PRO A 141 -1.50 5.08 19.64
C PRO A 141 -2.23 5.51 18.37
N TYR A 142 -2.41 4.59 17.40
CA TYR A 142 -3.11 4.89 16.16
C TYR A 142 -4.63 4.89 16.33
N ILE A 143 -5.18 4.02 17.20
CA ILE A 143 -6.59 4.04 17.59
C ILE A 143 -6.95 5.37 18.24
N GLY A 144 -6.03 5.92 19.06
CA GLY A 144 -6.18 7.24 19.68
C GLY A 144 -6.33 8.40 18.71
N LEU A 145 -5.74 8.29 17.51
CA LEU A 145 -5.82 9.32 16.47
C LEU A 145 -7.20 9.38 15.78
N LEU A 146 -7.95 8.29 15.75
CA LEU A 146 -9.24 8.19 15.04
C LEU A 146 -10.31 9.08 15.71
N LYS A 147 -11.06 9.81 14.90
CA LYS A 147 -12.30 10.48 15.30
C LYS A 147 -13.38 9.46 15.72
N ILE A 148 -14.50 9.98 16.24
CA ILE A 148 -15.70 9.18 16.43
C ILE A 148 -16.18 8.66 15.07
N ASP A 149 -16.61 7.39 15.03
CA ASP A 149 -17.07 6.67 13.82
C ASP A 149 -15.99 6.47 12.71
N ALA A 150 -14.74 6.86 12.97
CA ALA A 150 -13.65 6.71 12.03
C ALA A 150 -13.15 5.25 11.93
N THR A 151 -12.43 4.97 10.84
CA THR A 151 -11.97 3.61 10.52
C THR A 151 -10.46 3.58 10.31
N MET A 152 -9.80 2.58 10.90
CA MET A 152 -8.44 2.19 10.54
C MET A 152 -8.50 0.87 9.76
N VAL A 153 -7.86 0.84 8.59
CA VAL A 153 -7.79 -0.36 7.75
C VAL A 153 -6.37 -0.90 7.72
N LEU A 154 -6.25 -2.18 8.02
CA LEU A 154 -5.00 -2.92 7.99
C LEU A 154 -4.84 -3.55 6.60
N VAL A 155 -3.74 -3.24 5.93
CA VAL A 155 -3.38 -3.79 4.61
C VAL A 155 -2.00 -4.45 4.60
N GLY A 156 -1.24 -4.33 5.69
CA GLY A 156 0.13 -4.81 5.83
C GLY A 156 0.36 -5.86 6.92
N ALA A 157 -0.66 -6.28 7.64
CA ALA A 157 -0.53 -7.19 8.79
C ALA A 157 -0.15 -8.61 8.36
N VAL A 158 1.14 -8.90 8.31
CA VAL A 158 1.70 -10.24 8.01
C VAL A 158 1.99 -11.00 9.30
N GLU A 159 2.43 -10.30 10.35
CA GLU A 159 2.65 -10.86 11.69
C GLU A 159 1.41 -10.69 12.58
N PRO A 160 1.28 -11.50 13.65
CA PRO A 160 0.24 -11.31 14.66
C PRO A 160 0.28 -9.89 15.24
N LEU A 161 -0.89 -9.27 15.35
CA LEU A 161 -1.02 -7.97 16.00
C LEU A 161 -0.74 -8.08 17.50
N LYS A 162 -0.15 -7.03 18.08
CA LYS A 162 -0.04 -6.92 19.53
C LYS A 162 -1.41 -6.66 20.15
N PRO A 163 -1.66 -7.12 21.40
CA PRO A 163 -2.88 -6.80 22.12
C PRO A 163 -3.09 -5.29 22.23
N PHE A 164 -4.34 -4.85 22.12
CA PHE A 164 -4.72 -3.44 22.26
C PHE A 164 -5.98 -3.28 23.14
N HIS A 165 -6.24 -2.07 23.62
CA HIS A 165 -7.31 -1.78 24.54
C HIS A 165 -8.66 -1.62 23.84
N GLY A 166 -9.61 -2.53 24.05
CA GLY A 166 -10.95 -2.46 23.46
C GLY A 166 -11.73 -1.18 23.82
N GLY A 167 -11.46 -0.59 24.99
CA GLY A 167 -12.06 0.66 25.42
C GLY A 167 -11.80 1.83 24.46
N GLY A 168 -10.61 1.88 23.86
CA GLY A 168 -10.28 2.91 22.86
C GLY A 168 -11.17 2.88 21.61
N ILE A 169 -11.67 1.69 21.23
CA ILE A 169 -12.61 1.49 20.12
C ILE A 169 -14.02 1.80 20.56
N MET A 170 -14.44 1.27 21.70
CA MET A 170 -15.82 1.38 22.22
C MET A 170 -16.23 2.86 22.44
N MET A 171 -15.39 3.65 23.08
CA MET A 171 -15.71 5.03 23.46
C MET A 171 -15.95 5.96 22.27
N GLY A 172 -15.45 5.62 21.08
CA GLY A 172 -15.62 6.45 19.87
C GLY A 172 -16.36 5.73 18.75
N ARG A 173 -16.95 4.54 18.98
CA ARG A 173 -17.51 3.68 17.91
C ARG A 173 -16.54 3.52 16.72
N LYS A 174 -15.24 3.48 17.05
CA LYS A 174 -14.17 3.38 16.05
C LYS A 174 -14.16 1.98 15.45
N ARG A 175 -13.63 1.84 14.25
CA ARG A 175 -13.56 0.57 13.55
C ARG A 175 -12.11 0.21 13.22
N ILE A 176 -11.79 -1.06 13.38
CA ILE A 176 -10.58 -1.66 12.82
C ILE A 176 -11.07 -2.70 11.80
N ALA A 177 -10.63 -2.56 10.56
CA ALA A 177 -11.01 -3.43 9.47
C ALA A 177 -9.77 -3.92 8.71
N GLY A 178 -9.91 -4.99 7.96
CA GLY A 178 -8.89 -5.49 7.05
C GLY A 178 -9.31 -5.30 5.60
N SER A 179 -8.32 -5.19 4.71
CA SER A 179 -8.51 -5.22 3.27
C SER A 179 -7.33 -5.93 2.61
N LEU A 180 -7.60 -6.82 1.69
CA LEU A 180 -6.56 -7.58 0.98
C LEU A 180 -6.81 -7.48 -0.51
N ILE A 181 -5.88 -6.87 -1.25
CA ILE A 181 -5.97 -6.66 -2.70
C ILE A 181 -7.35 -6.12 -3.11
N GLY A 182 -7.88 -6.49 -4.27
CA GLY A 182 -9.22 -6.15 -4.78
C GLY A 182 -9.64 -7.05 -5.93
N GLY A 183 -10.89 -6.95 -6.35
CA GLY A 183 -11.44 -7.70 -7.47
C GLY A 183 -10.96 -7.17 -8.83
N ILE A 184 -11.22 -7.95 -9.90
CA ILE A 184 -10.79 -7.60 -11.27
C ILE A 184 -11.41 -6.27 -11.73
N ALA A 185 -12.71 -6.08 -11.55
CA ALA A 185 -13.39 -4.85 -11.96
C ALA A 185 -12.86 -3.62 -11.20
N GLU A 186 -12.62 -3.75 -9.90
CA GLU A 186 -12.07 -2.70 -9.06
C GLU A 186 -10.61 -2.39 -9.43
N THR A 187 -9.84 -3.41 -9.82
CA THR A 187 -8.47 -3.22 -10.29
C THR A 187 -8.45 -2.49 -11.64
N GLN A 188 -9.39 -2.77 -12.56
CA GLN A 188 -9.51 -2.00 -13.80
C GLN A 188 -9.90 -0.54 -13.51
N GLU A 189 -10.87 -0.29 -12.60
CA GLU A 189 -11.22 1.07 -12.17
C GLU A 189 -9.99 1.83 -11.63
N MET A 190 -9.18 1.18 -10.83
CA MET A 190 -7.92 1.75 -10.30
C MET A 190 -6.94 2.07 -11.42
N LEU A 191 -6.75 1.18 -12.40
CA LEU A 191 -5.87 1.43 -13.55
C LEU A 191 -6.36 2.61 -14.40
N ASP A 192 -7.66 2.70 -14.67
CA ASP A 192 -8.27 3.80 -15.41
C ASP A 192 -8.08 5.15 -14.67
N PHE A 193 -8.24 5.11 -13.33
CA PHE A 193 -7.94 6.28 -12.48
C PHE A 193 -6.47 6.66 -12.56
N CYS A 194 -5.57 5.69 -12.53
CA CYS A 194 -4.13 5.92 -12.68
C CYS A 194 -3.81 6.57 -14.03
N GLY A 195 -4.41 6.10 -15.13
CA GLY A 195 -4.28 6.70 -16.45
C GLY A 195 -4.77 8.16 -16.47
N LYS A 196 -5.94 8.41 -15.89
CA LYS A 196 -6.52 9.77 -15.84
C LYS A 196 -5.67 10.76 -15.04
N HIS A 197 -5.03 10.32 -13.97
CA HIS A 197 -4.28 11.17 -13.04
C HIS A 197 -2.75 11.04 -13.20
N ASN A 198 -2.29 10.25 -14.19
CA ASN A 198 -0.88 9.96 -14.42
C ASN A 198 -0.16 9.43 -13.16
N ILE A 199 -0.77 8.47 -12.48
CA ILE A 199 -0.24 7.87 -11.27
C ILE A 199 0.40 6.52 -11.60
N VAL A 200 1.65 6.33 -11.17
CA VAL A 200 2.38 5.05 -11.23
C VAL A 200 3.13 4.83 -9.91
N CYS A 201 3.56 3.60 -9.68
CA CYS A 201 4.49 3.31 -8.59
C CYS A 201 5.88 3.89 -8.88
N ASP A 202 6.57 4.35 -7.83
CA ASP A 202 8.00 4.65 -7.92
C ASP A 202 8.77 3.33 -7.81
N VAL A 203 9.65 3.08 -8.78
CA VAL A 203 10.32 1.80 -8.95
C VAL A 203 11.81 1.94 -9.22
N GLU A 204 12.56 0.95 -8.78
CA GLU A 204 13.95 0.72 -9.18
C GLU A 204 13.96 -0.47 -10.14
N MET A 205 14.51 -0.27 -11.33
CA MET A 205 14.64 -1.33 -12.33
C MET A 205 15.87 -2.19 -12.04
N ILE A 206 15.71 -3.50 -12.11
CA ILE A 206 16.80 -4.47 -11.93
C ILE A 206 16.81 -5.51 -13.06
N GLY A 207 17.96 -6.07 -13.34
CA GLY A 207 18.09 -7.26 -14.16
C GLY A 207 17.83 -8.53 -13.34
N MET A 208 17.54 -9.65 -14.00
CA MET A 208 17.29 -10.93 -13.36
C MET A 208 18.46 -11.41 -12.46
N PRO A 209 19.75 -11.23 -12.83
CA PRO A 209 20.86 -11.61 -11.95
C PRO A 209 20.90 -10.89 -10.59
N GLN A 210 20.26 -9.73 -10.48
CA GLN A 210 20.26 -8.90 -9.27
C GLN A 210 19.14 -9.28 -8.26
N ILE A 211 18.35 -10.31 -8.56
CA ILE A 211 17.14 -10.61 -7.76
C ILE A 211 17.47 -10.93 -6.29
N ASN A 212 18.57 -11.63 -6.02
CA ASN A 212 18.96 -11.99 -4.66
C ASN A 212 19.38 -10.73 -3.87
N GLU A 213 20.18 -9.85 -4.48
CA GLU A 213 20.56 -8.57 -3.89
C GLU A 213 19.31 -7.70 -3.62
N ALA A 214 18.36 -7.65 -4.56
CA ALA A 214 17.11 -6.93 -4.37
C ALA A 214 16.29 -7.45 -3.19
N TYR A 215 16.25 -8.76 -2.95
CA TYR A 215 15.61 -9.34 -1.77
C TYR A 215 16.29 -8.88 -0.47
N GLU A 216 17.62 -8.86 -0.41
CA GLU A 216 18.36 -8.37 0.76
C GLU A 216 18.05 -6.89 1.02
N ARG A 217 18.03 -6.06 -0.01
CA ARG A 217 17.67 -4.65 0.07
C ARG A 217 16.22 -4.44 0.53
N VAL A 218 15.27 -5.25 0.06
CA VAL A 218 13.87 -5.19 0.54
C VAL A 218 13.79 -5.51 2.03
N VAL A 219 14.50 -6.54 2.51
CA VAL A 219 14.56 -6.91 3.93
C VAL A 219 15.15 -5.77 4.76
N ALA A 220 16.18 -5.10 4.23
CA ALA A 220 16.80 -3.92 4.86
C ALA A 220 15.96 -2.65 4.75
N SER A 221 14.80 -2.67 4.07
CA SER A 221 13.97 -1.50 3.76
C SER A 221 14.72 -0.44 2.92
N ASP A 222 15.69 -0.87 2.13
CA ASP A 222 16.51 -0.06 1.23
C ASP A 222 16.00 -0.16 -0.20
N VAL A 223 14.83 0.42 -0.47
CA VAL A 223 14.23 0.52 -1.81
C VAL A 223 13.19 1.64 -1.85
N LYS A 224 13.14 2.41 -2.94
CA LYS A 224 12.13 3.45 -3.18
C LYS A 224 11.34 3.13 -4.46
N TYR A 225 10.22 2.41 -4.39
CA TYR A 225 9.65 1.69 -3.25
C TYR A 225 9.39 0.24 -3.62
N ARG A 226 9.63 -0.11 -4.89
CA ARG A 226 9.49 -1.45 -5.48
C ARG A 226 10.61 -1.72 -6.46
N PHE A 227 11.08 -2.95 -6.49
CA PHE A 227 11.89 -3.42 -7.60
C PHE A 227 10.99 -3.94 -8.71
N VAL A 228 11.35 -3.63 -9.95
CA VAL A 228 10.74 -4.21 -11.15
C VAL A 228 11.84 -4.84 -12.00
N ILE A 229 11.63 -6.10 -12.35
CA ILE A 229 12.62 -6.90 -13.09
C ILE A 229 12.43 -6.68 -14.58
N ASP A 230 13.50 -6.28 -15.26
CA ASP A 230 13.53 -6.32 -16.72
C ASP A 230 13.73 -7.77 -17.19
N MET A 231 12.66 -8.36 -17.70
CA MET A 231 12.68 -9.74 -18.20
C MET A 231 13.51 -9.91 -19.47
N GLN A 232 13.89 -8.83 -20.16
CA GLN A 232 14.81 -8.92 -21.32
C GLN A 232 16.21 -9.31 -20.89
N SER A 233 16.59 -9.00 -19.64
CA SER A 233 17.89 -9.37 -19.07
C SER A 233 18.11 -10.88 -18.90
N LEU A 234 17.08 -11.71 -19.12
CA LEU A 234 17.24 -13.17 -19.19
C LEU A 234 17.96 -13.67 -20.46
N LYS A 235 18.12 -12.78 -21.47
CA LYS A 235 18.72 -13.14 -22.76
C LYS A 235 20.20 -12.79 -22.83
N GLU A 236 20.70 -12.15 -21.80
CA GLU A 236 22.11 -11.78 -21.64
C GLU A 236 22.81 -12.80 -20.71
#